data_63f7333d4cb497c24594633f2882c109
#
_entry.id   63f7333d4cb497c24594633f2882c109
#
_cell.length_a   1.000
_cell.length_b   1.000
_cell.length_c   1.000
_cell.angle_alpha   90.00
_cell.angle_beta   90.00
_cell.angle_gamma   90.00
#
_symmetry.space_group_name_H-M   'P 1'
#
loop_
_entity.id
_entity.type
_entity.pdbx_description
1 polymer ?
#
loop_
_entity_poly.entity_id
_entity_poly.type
_entity_poly.pdbx_seq_one_letter_code
_entity_poly.pdbx_strand_id
1 'polypeptide(L)'
;MKAQKSVFGKIVEVDNLLMFQDSDGVNFLVEELNEKGSSLYKRARAAANNPAKWGWKIRVVGTLKNGSIGHTRVPIEKMEVNPEAVGNFTAPNGGLVAMKYESNTPAPASVEMTDDVLKFIHEDATGLKPKMLFMNSLKWKYLVRNIIRGKNIMMTGPAGCGKTMAAKAAANSIEGYNTFIINLGATQDPRTTLIGNTQFEAKKGTVFNASPFVKAIQTPNTVVILDELTRAHPEAHNILMSVLDQGQRYLRLDEASDSPIVKVADGVSFIASANIGNEYTATRALDRAILDRFTVIEMDTLTRDEETELLSMMYPSVEVDMLKSVAEITSMTREDLMSESPKLTNALSTRAAVEIGSLLYDGFSLDEAAEITIYPMFDQSGGADSERTYMKQYVQKFLGKTPENEDLFNVETDDISNPF
;
A
#
# COMPACT_ATOMS: atom_id res chain seq x y z
N MET A 1 24.85 11.59 -41.33
CA MET A 1 25.00 10.21 -41.81
C MET A 1 23.99 9.34 -41.08
N LYS A 2 23.21 8.55 -41.81
CA LYS A 2 22.27 7.61 -41.19
C LYS A 2 23.06 6.42 -40.68
N ALA A 3 23.11 6.20 -39.38
CA ALA A 3 23.68 4.98 -38.85
C ALA A 3 22.69 3.83 -39.12
N GLN A 4 23.17 2.82 -39.82
CA GLN A 4 22.43 1.59 -40.08
C GLN A 4 23.08 0.45 -39.34
N LYS A 5 22.36 -0.23 -38.49
CA LYS A 5 22.81 -1.40 -37.77
C LYS A 5 21.87 -2.56 -38.07
N SER A 6 22.41 -3.71 -38.41
CA SER A 6 21.63 -4.92 -38.64
C SER A 6 21.90 -5.91 -37.54
N VAL A 7 20.85 -6.41 -36.91
CA VAL A 7 20.91 -7.40 -35.85
C VAL A 7 20.22 -8.66 -36.35
N PHE A 8 20.84 -9.81 -36.16
CA PHE A 8 20.29 -11.11 -36.49
C PHE A 8 19.82 -11.85 -35.25
N GLY A 9 18.73 -12.57 -35.40
CA GLY A 9 18.14 -13.35 -34.31
C GLY A 9 16.97 -14.17 -34.84
N LYS A 10 16.20 -14.70 -33.92
CA LYS A 10 14.97 -15.44 -34.22
C LYS A 10 13.77 -14.84 -33.49
N ILE A 11 12.59 -15.12 -34.00
CA ILE A 11 11.37 -14.80 -33.29
C ILE A 11 10.99 -15.98 -32.39
N VAL A 12 10.74 -15.71 -31.14
CA VAL A 12 10.27 -16.67 -30.13
C VAL A 12 8.96 -16.16 -29.53
N GLU A 13 8.12 -17.07 -29.08
CA GLU A 13 6.91 -16.71 -28.33
C GLU A 13 7.20 -16.99 -26.85
N VAL A 14 7.08 -15.93 -26.03
CA VAL A 14 7.25 -15.98 -24.59
C VAL A 14 6.06 -15.27 -23.98
N ASP A 15 5.34 -15.93 -23.09
CA ASP A 15 4.17 -15.36 -22.39
C ASP A 15 3.10 -14.77 -23.34
N ASN A 16 2.83 -15.46 -24.46
CA ASN A 16 1.92 -15.02 -25.52
C ASN A 16 2.33 -13.74 -26.26
N LEU A 17 3.58 -13.30 -26.10
CA LEU A 17 4.17 -12.18 -26.84
C LEU A 17 5.23 -12.70 -27.83
N LEU A 18 5.24 -12.10 -29.00
CA LEU A 18 6.27 -12.38 -30.01
C LEU A 18 7.47 -11.49 -29.72
N MET A 19 8.62 -12.12 -29.48
CA MET A 19 9.88 -11.45 -29.15
C MET A 19 10.94 -11.74 -30.15
N PHE A 20 11.84 -10.79 -30.32
CA PHE A 20 13.07 -11.01 -31.04
C PHE A 20 14.14 -11.52 -30.07
N GLN A 21 14.71 -12.71 -30.32
CA GLN A 21 15.80 -13.27 -29.52
C GLN A 21 17.09 -13.16 -30.33
N ASP A 22 18.11 -12.55 -29.73
CA ASP A 22 19.43 -12.44 -30.33
C ASP A 22 20.26 -13.73 -30.25
N SER A 23 21.52 -13.68 -30.72
CA SER A 23 22.44 -14.81 -30.69
C SER A 23 22.82 -15.27 -29.28
N ASP A 24 22.74 -14.36 -28.31
CA ASP A 24 23.11 -14.63 -26.92
C ASP A 24 21.92 -15.16 -26.11
N GLY A 25 20.77 -15.34 -26.78
CA GLY A 25 19.54 -15.81 -26.14
C GLY A 25 18.75 -14.72 -25.44
N VAL A 26 19.14 -13.46 -25.56
CA VAL A 26 18.45 -12.34 -24.97
C VAL A 26 17.19 -11.98 -25.75
N ASN A 27 16.06 -11.90 -25.08
CA ASN A 27 14.78 -11.57 -25.68
C ASN A 27 14.53 -10.05 -25.66
N PHE A 28 14.04 -9.52 -26.80
CA PHE A 28 13.67 -8.12 -26.97
C PHE A 28 12.21 -8.03 -27.38
N LEU A 29 11.43 -7.23 -26.65
CA LEU A 29 10.06 -6.91 -27.03
C LEU A 29 10.08 -5.89 -28.16
N VAL A 30 9.46 -6.23 -29.29
CA VAL A 30 9.23 -5.35 -30.42
C VAL A 30 7.74 -5.21 -30.62
N GLU A 31 7.19 -4.03 -30.33
CA GLU A 31 5.73 -3.79 -30.32
C GLU A 31 5.09 -4.09 -31.67
N GLU A 32 5.70 -3.70 -32.77
CA GLU A 32 5.21 -3.95 -34.13
C GLU A 32 5.01 -5.44 -34.43
N LEU A 33 5.81 -6.32 -33.80
CA LEU A 33 5.65 -7.76 -33.93
C LEU A 33 4.38 -8.26 -33.25
N ASN A 34 3.80 -7.47 -32.33
CA ASN A 34 2.64 -7.81 -31.52
C ASN A 34 1.36 -7.07 -31.94
N GLU A 35 1.39 -6.24 -32.98
CA GLU A 35 0.20 -5.61 -33.55
C GLU A 35 -0.71 -6.65 -34.21
N LYS A 36 -1.69 -7.15 -33.44
CA LYS A 36 -2.64 -8.17 -33.91
C LYS A 36 -3.40 -7.66 -35.13
N GLY A 37 -3.30 -8.42 -36.24
CA GLY A 37 -3.94 -8.09 -37.52
C GLY A 37 -2.98 -7.56 -38.59
N SER A 38 -1.79 -7.09 -38.24
CA SER A 38 -0.77 -6.68 -39.20
C SER A 38 -0.21 -7.87 -39.98
N SER A 39 0.27 -7.60 -41.19
CA SER A 39 0.98 -8.63 -42.00
C SER A 39 2.26 -9.08 -41.34
N LEU A 40 2.89 -8.19 -40.57
CA LEU A 40 4.10 -8.44 -39.83
C LEU A 40 3.86 -9.41 -38.67
N TYR A 41 2.81 -9.20 -37.87
CA TYR A 41 2.40 -10.11 -36.80
C TYR A 41 2.16 -11.54 -37.32
N LYS A 42 1.41 -11.69 -38.44
CA LYS A 42 1.17 -13.01 -39.05
C LYS A 42 2.47 -13.71 -39.45
N ARG A 43 3.43 -12.96 -40.04
CA ARG A 43 4.73 -13.47 -40.45
C ARG A 43 5.62 -13.80 -39.23
N ALA A 44 5.64 -12.96 -38.22
CA ALA A 44 6.39 -13.17 -37.02
C ALA A 44 5.89 -14.42 -36.26
N ARG A 45 4.58 -14.58 -36.12
CA ARG A 45 3.98 -15.75 -35.49
C ARG A 45 4.27 -17.04 -36.25
N ALA A 46 4.22 -17.01 -37.58
CA ALA A 46 4.62 -18.15 -38.41
C ALA A 46 6.10 -18.48 -38.26
N ALA A 47 6.98 -17.50 -38.00
CA ALA A 47 8.39 -17.71 -37.75
C ALA A 47 8.66 -18.27 -36.35
N ALA A 48 7.92 -17.82 -35.34
CA ALA A 48 8.02 -18.35 -33.98
C ALA A 48 7.62 -19.82 -33.90
N ASN A 49 6.61 -20.23 -34.68
CA ASN A 49 6.16 -21.63 -34.77
C ASN A 49 7.14 -22.55 -35.48
N ASN A 50 8.14 -22.00 -36.20
CA ASN A 50 9.14 -22.80 -36.90
C ASN A 50 10.53 -22.12 -36.82
N PRO A 51 11.07 -21.94 -35.62
CA PRO A 51 12.31 -21.18 -35.41
C PRO A 51 13.54 -21.82 -36.05
N ALA A 52 13.52 -23.14 -36.26
CA ALA A 52 14.64 -23.87 -36.89
C ALA A 52 14.82 -23.58 -38.38
N LYS A 53 13.82 -22.97 -39.03
CA LYS A 53 13.86 -22.78 -40.50
C LYS A 53 14.18 -21.34 -40.90
N TRP A 54 13.85 -20.35 -40.06
CA TRP A 54 13.96 -18.95 -40.44
C TRP A 54 14.53 -18.10 -39.31
N GLY A 55 15.61 -17.38 -39.58
CA GLY A 55 16.09 -16.26 -38.76
C GLY A 55 15.46 -14.93 -39.18
N TRP A 56 15.64 -13.91 -38.35
CA TRP A 56 15.22 -12.55 -38.61
C TRP A 56 16.40 -11.60 -38.60
N LYS A 57 16.43 -10.74 -39.59
CA LYS A 57 17.33 -9.61 -39.65
C LYS A 57 16.54 -8.36 -39.37
N ILE A 58 16.77 -7.77 -38.21
CA ILE A 58 16.22 -6.47 -37.87
C ILE A 58 17.23 -5.42 -38.26
N ARG A 59 16.82 -4.52 -39.16
CA ARG A 59 17.60 -3.35 -39.54
C ARG A 59 17.13 -2.19 -38.73
N VAL A 60 17.96 -1.68 -37.86
CA VAL A 60 17.69 -0.46 -37.13
C VAL A 60 18.30 0.69 -37.89
N VAL A 61 17.47 1.58 -38.40
CA VAL A 61 17.87 2.78 -39.14
C VAL A 61 17.60 3.98 -38.26
N GLY A 62 18.67 4.59 -37.71
CA GLY A 62 18.58 5.82 -36.92
C GLY A 62 19.20 6.99 -37.68
N THR A 63 18.51 8.16 -37.65
CA THR A 63 19.18 9.44 -37.67
C THR A 63 19.09 9.99 -36.27
N LEU A 64 20.00 10.87 -35.88
CA LEU A 64 20.00 11.50 -34.55
C LEU A 64 18.66 12.14 -34.11
N LYS A 65 17.62 12.10 -34.94
CA LYS A 65 16.28 12.67 -34.66
C LYS A 65 15.10 11.76 -35.01
N ASN A 66 15.20 10.78 -35.89
CA ASN A 66 14.11 9.87 -36.26
C ASN A 66 14.66 8.52 -36.65
N GLY A 67 14.38 7.47 -35.87
CA GLY A 67 14.73 6.09 -36.20
C GLY A 67 13.56 5.37 -36.87
N SER A 68 13.86 4.54 -37.86
CA SER A 68 12.88 3.58 -38.39
C SER A 68 13.45 2.17 -38.29
N ILE A 69 12.63 1.19 -37.91
CA ILE A 69 12.99 -0.22 -37.87
C ILE A 69 12.51 -0.90 -39.16
N GLY A 70 13.46 -1.42 -39.92
CA GLY A 70 13.18 -2.32 -41.05
C GLY A 70 13.56 -3.74 -40.66
N HIS A 71 12.77 -4.73 -41.07
CA HIS A 71 13.06 -6.12 -40.78
C HIS A 71 12.98 -6.96 -42.07
N THR A 72 13.83 -7.96 -42.12
CA THR A 72 13.89 -8.90 -43.24
C THR A 72 14.04 -10.31 -42.70
N ARG A 73 13.21 -11.23 -43.18
CA ARG A 73 13.34 -12.65 -42.88
C ARG A 73 14.44 -13.27 -43.73
N VAL A 74 15.35 -13.98 -43.11
CA VAL A 74 16.46 -14.67 -43.82
C VAL A 74 16.53 -16.12 -43.37
N PRO A 75 16.97 -17.05 -44.24
CA PRO A 75 17.27 -18.41 -43.83
C PRO A 75 18.36 -18.43 -42.76
N ILE A 76 18.24 -19.31 -41.75
CA ILE A 76 19.19 -19.42 -40.64
C ILE A 76 20.61 -19.70 -41.17
N GLU A 77 20.72 -20.49 -42.22
CA GLU A 77 22.02 -20.83 -42.87
C GLU A 77 22.79 -19.61 -43.42
N LYS A 78 22.08 -18.49 -43.62
CA LYS A 78 22.64 -17.21 -44.12
C LYS A 78 22.70 -16.12 -43.08
N MET A 79 22.50 -16.48 -41.83
CA MET A 79 22.48 -15.52 -40.75
C MET A 79 23.90 -15.29 -40.23
N GLU A 80 24.39 -14.07 -40.36
CA GLU A 80 25.62 -13.64 -39.71
C GLU A 80 25.31 -13.18 -38.29
N VAL A 81 26.00 -13.73 -37.32
CA VAL A 81 25.86 -13.40 -35.90
C VAL A 81 26.78 -12.23 -35.58
N ASN A 82 26.21 -11.10 -35.15
CA ASN A 82 26.99 -9.97 -34.66
C ASN A 82 26.60 -9.63 -33.24
N PRO A 83 27.30 -10.15 -32.23
CA PRO A 83 26.95 -10.01 -30.82
C PRO A 83 27.01 -8.56 -30.27
N GLU A 84 27.83 -7.68 -30.86
CA GLU A 84 27.98 -6.31 -30.39
C GLU A 84 26.79 -5.38 -30.75
N ALA A 85 25.86 -5.88 -31.55
CA ALA A 85 24.88 -5.01 -32.18
C ALA A 85 23.70 -4.62 -31.27
N VAL A 86 23.40 -5.36 -30.23
CA VAL A 86 22.17 -5.16 -29.40
C VAL A 86 22.44 -4.43 -28.10
N GLY A 87 23.61 -4.59 -27.51
CA GLY A 87 23.90 -4.09 -26.16
C GLY A 87 23.90 -2.57 -25.93
N ASN A 88 24.06 -1.76 -27.01
CA ASN A 88 24.29 -0.31 -26.90
C ASN A 88 23.36 0.54 -27.79
N PHE A 89 22.18 0.05 -28.13
CA PHE A 89 21.28 0.80 -28.99
C PHE A 89 20.28 1.60 -28.14
N THR A 90 20.43 2.89 -28.08
CA THR A 90 19.44 3.86 -27.59
C THR A 90 18.59 4.29 -28.79
N ALA A 91 17.29 4.01 -28.75
CA ALA A 91 16.38 4.51 -29.77
C ALA A 91 16.25 6.04 -29.64
N PRO A 92 16.38 6.81 -30.70
CA PRO A 92 16.10 8.23 -30.67
C PRO A 92 14.59 8.46 -30.56
N ASN A 93 14.21 9.47 -29.82
CA ASN A 93 12.86 9.97 -29.53
C ASN A 93 11.72 9.41 -30.38
N GLY A 94 10.86 8.58 -29.79
CA GLY A 94 9.64 8.05 -30.39
C GLY A 94 9.78 6.78 -31.24
N GLY A 95 10.98 6.21 -31.35
CA GLY A 95 11.23 4.90 -31.96
C GLY A 95 11.05 3.79 -30.93
N LEU A 96 10.60 2.64 -31.39
CA LEU A 96 10.44 1.43 -30.60
C LEU A 96 11.70 1.10 -29.81
N VAL A 97 11.56 1.06 -28.51
CA VAL A 97 12.60 0.56 -27.61
C VAL A 97 12.52 -0.95 -27.62
N ALA A 98 13.53 -1.61 -28.19
CA ALA A 98 13.72 -3.03 -27.95
C ALA A 98 14.12 -3.18 -26.47
N MET A 99 13.16 -3.50 -25.62
CA MET A 99 13.43 -3.78 -24.22
C MET A 99 13.99 -5.18 -24.09
N LYS A 100 15.09 -5.30 -23.33
CA LYS A 100 15.55 -6.61 -22.88
C LYS A 100 14.45 -7.23 -22.05
N TYR A 101 13.82 -8.27 -22.57
CA TYR A 101 12.79 -9.00 -21.85
C TYR A 101 13.45 -10.14 -21.08
N GLU A 102 13.51 -9.96 -19.79
CA GLU A 102 13.82 -11.07 -18.90
C GLU A 102 12.51 -11.81 -18.68
N SER A 103 12.46 -13.11 -19.04
CA SER A 103 11.27 -13.95 -18.96
C SER A 103 10.58 -13.75 -17.60
N ASN A 104 9.24 -13.70 -17.63
CA ASN A 104 8.37 -13.71 -16.44
C ASN A 104 8.40 -15.07 -15.71
N THR A 105 9.54 -15.61 -15.44
CA THR A 105 9.67 -16.47 -14.28
C THR A 105 9.29 -15.58 -13.10
N PRO A 106 8.30 -15.96 -12.26
CA PRO A 106 8.01 -15.19 -11.06
C PRO A 106 9.34 -14.91 -10.39
N ALA A 107 9.60 -13.62 -10.13
CA ALA A 107 10.88 -13.21 -9.55
C ALA A 107 11.18 -14.19 -8.42
N PRO A 108 12.35 -14.87 -8.43
CA PRO A 108 12.67 -15.81 -7.39
C PRO A 108 12.41 -15.10 -6.08
N ALA A 109 11.78 -15.78 -5.14
CA ALA A 109 11.54 -15.20 -3.84
C ALA A 109 12.83 -14.52 -3.41
N SER A 110 12.77 -13.24 -3.07
CA SER A 110 13.94 -12.41 -2.79
C SER A 110 14.85 -13.00 -1.68
N VAL A 111 14.30 -13.92 -0.91
CA VAL A 111 15.03 -14.69 0.12
C VAL A 111 14.74 -16.17 -0.08
N GLU A 112 15.80 -16.97 -0.18
CA GLU A 112 15.69 -18.42 -0.16
C GLU A 112 15.10 -18.86 1.19
N MET A 113 14.12 -19.77 1.17
CA MET A 113 13.48 -20.26 2.39
C MET A 113 14.34 -21.35 3.02
N THR A 114 15.37 -20.90 3.73
CA THR A 114 16.21 -21.77 4.56
C THR A 114 15.48 -22.16 5.84
N ASP A 115 15.97 -23.20 6.51
CA ASP A 115 15.43 -23.63 7.81
C ASP A 115 15.49 -22.49 8.86
N ASP A 116 16.52 -21.63 8.79
CA ASP A 116 16.65 -20.47 9.69
C ASP A 116 15.55 -19.42 9.42
N VAL A 117 15.23 -19.15 8.16
CA VAL A 117 14.15 -18.21 7.80
C VAL A 117 12.78 -18.79 8.22
N LEU A 118 12.58 -20.10 8.04
CA LEU A 118 11.35 -20.76 8.50
C LEU A 118 11.22 -20.71 10.02
N LYS A 119 12.30 -21.00 10.75
CA LYS A 119 12.34 -20.88 12.20
C LYS A 119 12.04 -19.46 12.65
N PHE A 120 12.68 -18.46 12.05
CA PHE A 120 12.41 -17.05 12.36
C PHE A 120 10.92 -16.72 12.19
N ILE A 121 10.30 -17.08 11.07
CA ILE A 121 8.88 -16.78 10.81
C ILE A 121 7.96 -17.49 11.82
N HIS A 122 8.22 -18.75 12.12
CA HIS A 122 7.29 -19.58 12.90
C HIS A 122 7.49 -19.50 14.41
N GLU A 123 8.72 -19.24 14.87
CA GLU A 123 9.08 -19.24 16.28
C GLU A 123 9.42 -17.81 16.77
N ASP A 124 10.41 -17.18 16.18
CA ASP A 124 11.00 -15.95 16.71
C ASP A 124 10.15 -14.70 16.43
N ALA A 125 9.52 -14.63 15.25
CA ALA A 125 8.76 -13.44 14.84
C ALA A 125 7.64 -13.05 15.81
N THR A 126 7.03 -14.02 16.51
CA THR A 126 5.97 -13.74 17.47
C THR A 126 6.48 -12.93 18.65
N GLY A 127 7.71 -13.16 19.10
CA GLY A 127 8.35 -12.42 20.18
C GLY A 127 8.69 -10.97 19.82
N LEU A 128 8.76 -10.65 18.53
CA LEU A 128 9.05 -9.30 18.02
C LEU A 128 7.79 -8.44 17.87
N LYS A 129 6.60 -9.02 18.04
CA LYS A 129 5.36 -8.26 17.99
C LYS A 129 5.28 -7.29 19.18
N PRO A 130 5.07 -5.98 18.96
CA PRO A 130 4.90 -5.04 20.06
C PRO A 130 3.75 -5.44 20.98
N LYS A 131 3.93 -5.30 22.29
CA LYS A 131 2.88 -5.62 23.28
C LYS A 131 1.60 -4.81 23.08
N MET A 132 1.73 -3.55 22.67
CA MET A 132 0.60 -2.66 22.38
C MET A 132 -0.09 -2.96 21.03
N LEU A 133 0.39 -3.93 20.26
CA LEU A 133 -0.25 -4.35 19.02
C LEU A 133 -1.09 -5.59 19.26
N PHE A 134 -2.40 -5.40 19.38
CA PHE A 134 -3.38 -6.48 19.50
C PHE A 134 -3.70 -7.03 18.11
N MET A 135 -2.91 -7.99 17.70
CA MET A 135 -3.04 -8.70 16.43
C MET A 135 -2.80 -10.17 16.66
N ASN A 136 -3.65 -11.01 16.07
CA ASN A 136 -3.51 -12.46 16.15
C ASN A 136 -2.11 -12.90 15.67
N SER A 137 -1.48 -13.83 16.40
CA SER A 137 -0.13 -14.30 16.11
C SER A 137 0.01 -14.90 14.71
N LEU A 138 -1.03 -15.54 14.18
CA LEU A 138 -1.02 -16.04 12.81
C LEU A 138 -1.00 -14.90 11.78
N LYS A 139 -1.85 -13.88 11.97
CA LYS A 139 -1.86 -12.69 11.10
C LYS A 139 -0.50 -11.98 11.13
N TRP A 140 0.12 -11.87 12.32
CA TRP A 140 1.45 -11.29 12.49
C TRP A 140 2.54 -12.09 11.77
N LYS A 141 2.63 -13.40 12.00
CA LYS A 141 3.58 -14.29 11.31
C LYS A 141 3.44 -14.20 9.79
N TYR A 142 2.19 -14.14 9.32
CA TYR A 142 1.89 -14.03 7.91
C TYR A 142 2.34 -12.68 7.32
N LEU A 143 2.16 -11.59 8.07
CA LEU A 143 2.64 -10.26 7.71
C LEU A 143 4.17 -10.25 7.57
N VAL A 144 4.89 -10.73 8.58
CA VAL A 144 6.36 -10.83 8.57
C VAL A 144 6.85 -11.71 7.41
N ARG A 145 6.24 -12.89 7.24
CA ARG A 145 6.57 -13.80 6.13
C ARG A 145 6.42 -13.12 4.76
N ASN A 146 5.36 -12.35 4.56
CA ASN A 146 5.12 -11.70 3.28
C ASN A 146 6.12 -10.57 3.01
N ILE A 147 6.52 -9.83 4.04
CA ILE A 147 7.60 -8.83 3.92
C ILE A 147 8.90 -9.52 3.44
N ILE A 148 9.33 -10.58 4.10
CA ILE A 148 10.54 -11.34 3.73
C ILE A 148 10.46 -11.87 2.29
N ARG A 149 9.27 -12.27 1.86
CA ARG A 149 9.04 -12.80 0.50
C ARG A 149 8.81 -11.71 -0.55
N GLY A 150 8.92 -10.43 -0.22
CA GLY A 150 8.65 -9.32 -1.14
C GLY A 150 7.22 -9.32 -1.69
N LYS A 151 6.23 -9.83 -0.94
CA LYS A 151 4.83 -9.90 -1.36
C LYS A 151 4.06 -8.65 -0.99
N ASN A 152 3.03 -8.35 -1.76
CA ASN A 152 2.15 -7.23 -1.47
C ASN A 152 1.03 -7.65 -0.51
N ILE A 153 0.75 -6.80 0.47
CA ILE A 153 -0.24 -7.04 1.52
C ILE A 153 -1.20 -5.86 1.54
N MET A 154 -2.48 -6.13 1.63
CA MET A 154 -3.49 -5.13 1.92
C MET A 154 -4.05 -5.38 3.31
N MET A 155 -3.88 -4.43 4.20
CA MET A 155 -4.46 -4.46 5.54
C MET A 155 -5.80 -3.72 5.51
N THR A 156 -6.87 -4.45 5.76
CA THR A 156 -8.24 -3.92 5.77
C THR A 156 -8.78 -3.88 7.20
N GLY A 157 -9.76 -3.05 7.44
CA GLY A 157 -10.44 -2.95 8.73
C GLY A 157 -10.85 -1.52 9.08
N PRO A 158 -11.54 -1.33 10.21
CA PRO A 158 -12.03 -0.04 10.67
C PRO A 158 -10.93 1.00 10.91
N ALA A 159 -11.30 2.27 10.97
CA ALA A 159 -10.37 3.32 11.36
C ALA A 159 -9.88 3.09 12.81
N GLY A 160 -8.58 3.31 13.03
CA GLY A 160 -8.02 3.20 14.39
C GLY A 160 -7.69 1.79 14.88
N CYS A 161 -7.96 0.72 14.12
CA CYS A 161 -7.61 -0.67 14.50
C CYS A 161 -6.11 -1.03 14.41
N GLY A 162 -5.24 -0.06 14.13
CA GLY A 162 -3.78 -0.27 14.18
C GLY A 162 -3.11 -0.73 12.89
N LYS A 163 -3.75 -0.67 11.71
CA LYS A 163 -3.18 -1.09 10.40
C LYS A 163 -1.79 -0.53 10.13
N THR A 164 -1.67 0.79 10.12
CA THR A 164 -0.39 1.47 9.85
C THR A 164 0.65 1.19 10.93
N MET A 165 0.23 1.02 12.20
CA MET A 165 1.10 0.64 13.30
C MET A 165 1.64 -0.79 13.10
N ALA A 166 0.79 -1.74 12.74
CA ALA A 166 1.20 -3.12 12.46
C ALA A 166 2.17 -3.20 11.28
N ALA A 167 1.91 -2.46 10.19
CA ALA A 167 2.80 -2.39 9.04
C ALA A 167 4.20 -1.87 9.41
N LYS A 168 4.25 -0.75 10.16
CA LYS A 168 5.52 -0.17 10.67
C LYS A 168 6.25 -1.11 11.60
N ALA A 169 5.53 -1.69 12.56
CA ALA A 169 6.10 -2.60 13.53
C ALA A 169 6.69 -3.85 12.85
N ALA A 170 5.99 -4.43 11.88
CA ALA A 170 6.49 -5.59 11.14
C ALA A 170 7.72 -5.25 10.30
N ALA A 171 7.73 -4.10 9.61
CA ALA A 171 8.89 -3.65 8.86
C ALA A 171 10.12 -3.45 9.76
N ASN A 172 9.93 -2.83 10.92
CA ASN A 172 11.01 -2.55 11.87
C ASN A 172 11.48 -3.81 12.65
N SER A 173 10.70 -4.88 12.66
CA SER A 173 11.08 -6.12 13.34
C SER A 173 12.09 -6.96 12.56
N ILE A 174 12.31 -6.65 11.29
CA ILE A 174 13.19 -7.41 10.41
C ILE A 174 14.48 -6.61 10.19
N GLU A 175 15.59 -7.15 10.64
CA GLU A 175 16.90 -6.51 10.49
C GLU A 175 17.27 -6.32 9.01
N GLY A 176 17.85 -5.17 8.68
CA GLY A 176 18.28 -4.84 7.32
C GLY A 176 17.17 -4.36 6.39
N TYR A 177 15.94 -4.18 6.88
CA TYR A 177 14.84 -3.63 6.10
C TYR A 177 14.68 -2.11 6.34
N ASN A 178 14.41 -1.39 5.24
CA ASN A 178 14.06 0.02 5.26
C ASN A 178 12.54 0.19 5.24
N THR A 179 12.04 1.30 5.76
CA THR A 179 10.61 1.63 5.72
C THR A 179 10.40 2.95 5.00
N PHE A 180 9.52 2.96 4.01
CA PHE A 180 9.07 4.17 3.33
C PHE A 180 7.54 4.26 3.41
N ILE A 181 7.02 5.42 3.79
CA ILE A 181 5.58 5.62 3.99
C ILE A 181 5.10 6.75 3.10
N ILE A 182 4.01 6.51 2.41
CA ILE A 182 3.34 7.50 1.58
C ILE A 182 1.83 7.46 1.85
N ASN A 183 1.23 8.62 2.15
CA ASN A 183 -0.22 8.76 2.27
C ASN A 183 -0.81 9.11 0.89
N LEU A 184 -1.47 8.14 0.28
CA LEU A 184 -2.07 8.30 -1.03
C LEU A 184 -3.42 9.02 -0.98
N GLY A 185 -4.10 9.02 0.16
CA GLY A 185 -5.36 9.73 0.37
C GLY A 185 -5.19 11.25 0.40
N ALA A 186 -4.01 11.73 0.78
CA ALA A 186 -3.68 13.16 0.81
C ALA A 186 -3.03 13.68 -0.49
N THR A 187 -2.76 12.79 -1.44
CA THR A 187 -2.03 13.12 -2.67
C THR A 187 -2.95 13.75 -3.71
N GLN A 188 -2.70 15.03 -4.06
CA GLN A 188 -3.45 15.73 -5.10
C GLN A 188 -2.87 15.51 -6.50
N ASP A 189 -1.54 15.37 -6.61
CA ASP A 189 -0.81 15.09 -7.86
C ASP A 189 -0.06 13.74 -7.73
N PRO A 190 -0.67 12.66 -8.21
CA PRO A 190 -0.06 11.34 -8.17
C PRO A 190 1.21 11.21 -9.01
N ARG A 191 1.31 11.93 -10.13
CA ARG A 191 2.48 11.88 -11.00
C ARG A 191 3.70 12.43 -10.29
N THR A 192 3.60 13.65 -9.79
CA THR A 192 4.69 14.28 -9.03
C THR A 192 5.07 13.44 -7.81
N THR A 193 4.09 12.87 -7.11
CA THR A 193 4.32 12.13 -5.88
C THR A 193 4.93 10.74 -6.13
N LEU A 194 4.49 10.02 -7.15
CA LEU A 194 4.94 8.65 -7.44
C LEU A 194 6.06 8.60 -8.49
N ILE A 195 6.09 9.50 -9.46
CA ILE A 195 7.09 9.49 -10.53
C ILE A 195 8.16 10.55 -10.26
N GLY A 196 7.75 11.78 -10.11
CA GLY A 196 8.62 12.95 -9.97
C GLY A 196 8.18 14.09 -10.84
N ASN A 197 8.99 15.13 -10.89
CA ASN A 197 8.69 16.33 -11.68
C ASN A 197 9.93 16.86 -12.40
N THR A 198 9.69 17.70 -13.41
CA THR A 198 10.74 18.44 -14.10
C THR A 198 10.83 19.85 -13.52
N GLN A 199 12.05 20.28 -13.22
CA GLN A 199 12.34 21.62 -12.72
C GLN A 199 13.37 22.31 -13.65
N PHE A 200 13.26 23.62 -13.77
CA PHE A 200 14.24 24.40 -14.52
C PHE A 200 15.36 24.85 -13.58
N GLU A 201 16.57 24.36 -13.85
CA GLU A 201 17.78 24.85 -13.19
C GLU A 201 18.52 25.82 -14.15
N ALA A 202 18.82 27.04 -13.69
CA ALA A 202 19.41 28.09 -14.52
C ALA A 202 20.71 27.69 -15.23
N LYS A 203 21.47 26.75 -14.69
CA LYS A 203 22.75 26.27 -15.25
C LYS A 203 22.63 24.98 -16.10
N LYS A 204 21.57 24.19 -15.90
CA LYS A 204 21.41 22.84 -16.50
C LYS A 204 20.20 22.72 -17.41
N GLY A 205 19.33 23.76 -17.45
CA GLY A 205 18.07 23.68 -18.18
C GLY A 205 17.00 22.87 -17.43
N THR A 206 16.15 22.18 -18.14
CA THR A 206 15.11 21.34 -17.55
C THR A 206 15.71 20.03 -17.05
N VAL A 207 15.58 19.77 -15.74
CA VAL A 207 16.10 18.57 -15.05
C VAL A 207 14.93 17.82 -14.44
N PHE A 208 14.88 16.51 -14.66
CA PHE A 208 13.92 15.64 -13.99
C PHE A 208 14.41 15.25 -12.59
N ASN A 209 13.54 15.41 -11.59
CA ASN A 209 13.78 15.01 -10.22
C ASN A 209 12.87 13.84 -9.88
N ALA A 210 13.46 12.64 -9.71
CA ALA A 210 12.74 11.45 -9.29
C ALA A 210 12.15 11.62 -7.88
N SER A 211 10.92 11.15 -7.70
CA SER A 211 10.25 11.20 -6.40
C SER A 211 10.95 10.35 -5.33
N PRO A 212 10.68 10.59 -4.04
CA PRO A 212 11.13 9.70 -2.98
C PRO A 212 10.61 8.26 -3.14
N PHE A 213 9.41 8.08 -3.71
CA PHE A 213 8.85 6.77 -4.01
C PHE A 213 9.71 5.99 -5.01
N VAL A 214 10.17 6.64 -6.09
CA VAL A 214 11.09 6.02 -7.06
C VAL A 214 12.36 5.53 -6.37
N LYS A 215 12.93 6.33 -5.46
CA LYS A 215 14.13 5.94 -4.69
C LYS A 215 13.85 4.77 -3.78
N ALA A 216 12.68 4.78 -3.12
CA ALA A 216 12.28 3.71 -2.21
C ALA A 216 12.13 2.36 -2.93
N ILE A 217 11.47 2.32 -4.10
CA ILE A 217 11.31 1.07 -4.85
C ILE A 217 12.60 0.55 -5.49
N GLN A 218 13.63 1.40 -5.64
CA GLN A 218 14.95 1.01 -6.13
C GLN A 218 15.89 0.55 -5.00
N THR A 219 15.52 0.77 -3.75
CA THR A 219 16.32 0.38 -2.60
C THR A 219 15.94 -1.04 -2.17
N PRO A 220 16.84 -2.03 -2.21
CA PRO A 220 16.55 -3.39 -1.79
C PRO A 220 16.03 -3.47 -0.35
N ASN A 221 15.25 -4.50 -0.04
CA ASN A 221 14.70 -4.76 1.28
C ASN A 221 13.96 -3.55 1.87
N THR A 222 13.14 -2.89 1.06
CA THR A 222 12.33 -1.76 1.50
C THR A 222 10.86 -2.17 1.62
N VAL A 223 10.27 -1.89 2.77
CA VAL A 223 8.82 -1.99 2.99
C VAL A 223 8.19 -0.64 2.63
N VAL A 224 7.45 -0.62 1.55
CA VAL A 224 6.72 0.56 1.08
C VAL A 224 5.29 0.50 1.61
N ILE A 225 4.95 1.40 2.53
CA ILE A 225 3.62 1.50 3.11
C ILE A 225 2.79 2.53 2.32
N LEU A 226 1.76 2.03 1.63
CA LEU A 226 0.80 2.81 0.85
C LEU A 226 -0.43 3.07 1.73
N ASP A 227 -0.40 4.18 2.46
CA ASP A 227 -1.47 4.50 3.41
C ASP A 227 -2.68 5.12 2.69
N GLU A 228 -3.88 4.74 3.14
CA GLU A 228 -5.17 5.19 2.59
C GLU A 228 -5.36 4.91 1.08
N LEU A 229 -4.95 3.73 0.60
CA LEU A 229 -5.03 3.37 -0.82
C LEU A 229 -6.45 3.52 -1.40
N THR A 230 -7.51 3.25 -0.61
CA THR A 230 -8.91 3.39 -1.02
C THR A 230 -9.33 4.85 -1.27
N ARG A 231 -8.59 5.82 -0.76
CA ARG A 231 -8.82 7.26 -0.99
C ARG A 231 -7.96 7.83 -2.11
N ALA A 232 -7.03 7.03 -2.63
CA ALA A 232 -6.10 7.47 -3.66
C ALA A 232 -6.83 7.95 -4.93
N HIS A 233 -6.23 8.90 -5.63
CA HIS A 233 -6.71 9.33 -6.93
C HIS A 233 -6.61 8.15 -7.93
N PRO A 234 -7.56 7.96 -8.87
CA PRO A 234 -7.53 6.87 -9.85
C PRO A 234 -6.22 6.77 -10.65
N GLU A 235 -5.58 7.89 -10.91
CA GLU A 235 -4.29 7.92 -11.60
C GLU A 235 -3.18 7.27 -10.78
N ALA A 236 -3.20 7.40 -9.43
CA ALA A 236 -2.27 6.68 -8.56
C ALA A 236 -2.42 5.17 -8.71
N HIS A 237 -3.65 4.68 -8.81
CA HIS A 237 -3.91 3.27 -9.05
C HIS A 237 -3.32 2.80 -10.39
N ASN A 238 -3.49 3.58 -11.45
CA ASN A 238 -2.94 3.26 -12.77
C ASN A 238 -1.41 3.19 -12.76
N ILE A 239 -0.76 4.17 -12.11
CA ILE A 239 0.70 4.20 -11.97
C ILE A 239 1.21 2.96 -11.19
N LEU A 240 0.49 2.58 -10.13
CA LEU A 240 0.88 1.46 -9.26
C LEU A 240 0.62 0.07 -9.89
N MET A 241 -0.19 -0.04 -10.95
CA MET A 241 -0.56 -1.33 -11.55
C MET A 241 0.65 -2.20 -11.91
N SER A 242 1.63 -1.64 -12.64
CA SER A 242 2.83 -2.36 -13.05
C SER A 242 3.82 -2.55 -11.91
N VAL A 243 3.86 -1.62 -10.96
CA VAL A 243 4.72 -1.70 -9.76
C VAL A 243 4.29 -2.84 -8.84
N LEU A 244 2.97 -3.00 -8.65
CA LEU A 244 2.38 -4.01 -7.77
C LEU A 244 2.25 -5.39 -8.42
N ASP A 245 2.34 -5.47 -9.75
CA ASP A 245 2.24 -6.73 -10.46
C ASP A 245 3.47 -7.60 -10.20
N GLN A 246 3.27 -8.80 -9.63
CA GLN A 246 4.38 -9.68 -9.24
C GLN A 246 5.23 -10.16 -10.43
N GLY A 247 4.66 -10.16 -11.63
CA GLY A 247 5.35 -10.55 -12.86
C GLY A 247 6.05 -9.39 -13.57
N GLN A 248 5.70 -8.13 -13.27
CA GLN A 248 6.24 -6.96 -13.97
C GLN A 248 7.22 -6.17 -13.08
N ARG A 249 6.78 -5.72 -11.91
CA ARG A 249 7.62 -5.05 -10.90
C ARG A 249 8.45 -3.90 -11.49
N TYR A 250 7.82 -2.98 -12.21
CA TYR A 250 8.49 -1.80 -12.77
C TYR A 250 7.64 -0.54 -12.70
N LEU A 251 8.30 0.60 -12.74
CA LEU A 251 7.69 1.92 -12.92
C LEU A 251 8.32 2.61 -14.14
N ARG A 252 7.49 3.15 -15.01
CA ARG A 252 7.94 3.97 -16.13
C ARG A 252 7.93 5.44 -15.73
N LEU A 253 9.03 6.15 -15.96
CA LEU A 253 9.18 7.56 -15.63
C LEU A 253 8.83 8.41 -16.85
N ASP A 254 7.54 8.57 -17.15
CA ASP A 254 7.05 9.28 -18.34
C ASP A 254 7.44 10.77 -18.37
N GLU A 255 7.74 11.37 -17.20
CA GLU A 255 8.13 12.76 -17.05
C GLU A 255 9.65 13.00 -17.30
N ALA A 256 10.43 11.92 -17.31
CA ALA A 256 11.86 12.01 -17.56
C ALA A 256 12.18 11.95 -19.05
N SER A 257 13.31 12.57 -19.45
CA SER A 257 13.83 12.40 -20.82
C SER A 257 14.04 10.90 -21.11
N ASP A 258 13.62 10.46 -22.30
CA ASP A 258 13.68 9.07 -22.75
C ASP A 258 12.78 8.08 -21.98
N SER A 259 11.90 8.56 -21.12
CA SER A 259 10.93 7.76 -20.35
C SER A 259 11.52 6.43 -19.80
N PRO A 260 12.57 6.49 -18.97
CA PRO A 260 13.27 5.30 -18.53
C PRO A 260 12.38 4.42 -17.64
N ILE A 261 12.66 3.12 -17.66
CA ILE A 261 11.99 2.14 -16.80
C ILE A 261 12.85 1.90 -15.57
N VAL A 262 12.21 1.98 -14.41
CA VAL A 262 12.79 1.68 -13.12
C VAL A 262 12.23 0.35 -12.63
N LYS A 263 13.07 -0.63 -12.39
CA LYS A 263 12.68 -1.91 -11.79
C LYS A 263 12.53 -1.74 -10.27
N VAL A 264 11.54 -2.42 -9.72
CA VAL A 264 11.43 -2.58 -8.26
C VAL A 264 12.53 -3.53 -7.81
N ALA A 265 13.32 -3.09 -6.83
CA ALA A 265 14.46 -3.86 -6.33
C ALA A 265 14.01 -5.13 -5.58
N ASP A 266 14.94 -6.08 -5.46
CA ASP A 266 14.71 -7.32 -4.72
C ASP A 266 14.41 -7.05 -3.24
N GLY A 267 13.52 -7.85 -2.66
CA GLY A 267 13.11 -7.70 -1.26
C GLY A 267 12.17 -6.53 -0.98
N VAL A 268 11.80 -5.73 -1.97
CA VAL A 268 10.78 -4.69 -1.79
C VAL A 268 9.41 -5.32 -1.64
N SER A 269 8.69 -4.97 -0.58
CA SER A 269 7.31 -5.36 -0.34
C SER A 269 6.42 -4.12 -0.21
N PHE A 270 5.16 -4.26 -0.62
CA PHE A 270 4.18 -3.18 -0.50
C PHE A 270 3.12 -3.57 0.52
N ILE A 271 2.86 -2.70 1.48
CA ILE A 271 1.77 -2.86 2.44
C ILE A 271 0.80 -1.70 2.25
N ALA A 272 -0.39 -1.99 1.74
CA ALA A 272 -1.43 -0.99 1.61
C ALA A 272 -2.36 -1.01 2.83
N SER A 273 -2.80 0.15 3.29
CA SER A 273 -3.92 0.25 4.24
C SER A 273 -5.20 0.65 3.49
N ALA A 274 -6.30 0.00 3.87
CA ALA A 274 -7.61 0.28 3.32
C ALA A 274 -8.65 0.30 4.45
N ASN A 275 -9.47 1.35 4.49
CA ASN A 275 -10.66 1.35 5.33
C ASN A 275 -11.80 0.75 4.51
N ILE A 276 -12.44 -0.27 5.05
CA ILE A 276 -13.59 -0.95 4.43
C ILE A 276 -14.76 -0.82 5.40
N GLY A 277 -15.90 -0.38 4.88
CA GLY A 277 -17.13 -0.20 5.63
C GLY A 277 -18.01 0.83 4.93
N ASN A 278 -19.32 0.70 5.07
CA ASN A 278 -20.29 1.61 4.47
C ASN A 278 -20.25 3.03 5.09
N GLU A 279 -19.67 3.15 6.28
CA GLU A 279 -19.46 4.40 7.01
C GLU A 279 -18.40 5.31 6.38
N TYR A 280 -17.55 4.78 5.49
CA TYR A 280 -16.46 5.55 4.86
C TYR A 280 -16.90 6.16 3.52
N THR A 281 -17.61 7.26 3.56
CA THR A 281 -18.17 7.95 2.37
C THR A 281 -17.13 8.43 1.36
N ALA A 282 -15.88 8.64 1.80
CA ALA A 282 -14.78 9.08 0.94
C ALA A 282 -13.94 7.91 0.35
N THR A 283 -14.27 6.65 0.68
CA THR A 283 -13.58 5.50 0.11
C THR A 283 -14.17 5.13 -1.24
N ARG A 284 -13.31 4.83 -2.20
CA ARG A 284 -13.71 4.33 -3.50
C ARG A 284 -13.63 2.80 -3.50
N ALA A 285 -14.57 2.16 -4.18
CA ALA A 285 -14.42 0.74 -4.48
C ALA A 285 -13.12 0.55 -5.28
N LEU A 286 -12.21 -0.24 -4.74
CA LEU A 286 -10.98 -0.57 -5.45
C LEU A 286 -11.31 -1.47 -6.65
N ASP A 287 -10.65 -1.21 -7.77
CA ASP A 287 -10.69 -2.10 -8.92
C ASP A 287 -10.21 -3.50 -8.50
N ARG A 288 -10.94 -4.51 -8.97
CA ARG A 288 -10.59 -5.92 -8.72
C ARG A 288 -9.16 -6.24 -9.18
N ALA A 289 -8.71 -5.61 -10.25
CA ALA A 289 -7.35 -5.78 -10.75
C ALA A 289 -6.29 -5.29 -9.75
N ILE A 290 -6.57 -4.23 -8.97
CA ILE A 290 -5.69 -3.78 -7.87
C ILE A 290 -5.75 -4.79 -6.73
N LEU A 291 -6.95 -5.22 -6.33
CA LEU A 291 -7.12 -6.17 -5.22
C LEU A 291 -6.41 -7.50 -5.47
N ASP A 292 -6.46 -8.02 -6.69
CA ASP A 292 -5.80 -9.27 -7.09
C ASP A 292 -4.26 -9.24 -6.95
N ARG A 293 -3.67 -8.04 -6.82
CA ARG A 293 -2.23 -7.85 -6.60
C ARG A 293 -1.80 -7.89 -5.15
N PHE A 294 -2.76 -7.99 -4.24
CA PHE A 294 -2.51 -8.03 -2.80
C PHE A 294 -3.02 -9.31 -2.17
N THR A 295 -2.35 -9.72 -1.09
CA THR A 295 -2.95 -10.64 -0.14
C THR A 295 -3.59 -9.82 0.99
N VAL A 296 -4.86 -10.08 1.27
CA VAL A 296 -5.62 -9.30 2.25
C VAL A 296 -5.41 -9.87 3.66
N ILE A 297 -5.13 -8.98 4.61
CA ILE A 297 -5.14 -9.26 6.06
C ILE A 297 -6.19 -8.34 6.67
N GLU A 298 -7.24 -8.93 7.21
CA GLU A 298 -8.28 -8.20 7.90
C GLU A 298 -7.87 -7.94 9.36
N MET A 299 -8.05 -6.69 9.79
CA MET A 299 -7.82 -6.22 11.16
C MET A 299 -9.17 -5.91 11.80
N ASP A 300 -9.39 -6.46 12.97
CA ASP A 300 -10.59 -6.23 13.74
C ASP A 300 -10.41 -5.03 14.69
N THR A 301 -11.51 -4.49 15.21
CA THR A 301 -11.47 -3.59 16.36
C THR A 301 -11.04 -4.34 17.60
N LEU A 302 -10.40 -3.65 18.53
CA LEU A 302 -10.07 -4.24 19.82
C LEU A 302 -11.35 -4.63 20.58
N THR A 303 -11.29 -5.77 21.25
CA THR A 303 -12.30 -6.12 22.26
C THR A 303 -12.17 -5.20 23.45
N ARG A 304 -13.19 -5.13 24.29
CA ARG A 304 -13.18 -4.34 25.52
C ARG A 304 -11.98 -4.64 26.41
N ASP A 305 -11.67 -5.93 26.57
CA ASP A 305 -10.55 -6.36 27.40
C ASP A 305 -9.21 -5.96 26.82
N GLU A 306 -9.02 -6.14 25.49
CA GLU A 306 -7.81 -5.72 24.78
C GLU A 306 -7.63 -4.19 24.80
N GLU A 307 -8.73 -3.43 24.69
CA GLU A 307 -8.69 -1.95 24.75
C GLU A 307 -8.37 -1.49 26.17
N THR A 308 -8.92 -2.14 27.20
CA THR A 308 -8.56 -1.91 28.60
C THR A 308 -7.09 -2.19 28.86
N GLU A 309 -6.57 -3.32 28.35
CA GLU A 309 -5.16 -3.68 28.48
C GLU A 309 -4.25 -2.66 27.79
N LEU A 310 -4.61 -2.23 26.57
CA LEU A 310 -3.88 -1.17 25.84
C LEU A 310 -3.82 0.12 26.65
N LEU A 311 -4.97 0.60 27.13
CA LEU A 311 -5.05 1.84 27.91
C LEU A 311 -4.27 1.74 29.23
N SER A 312 -4.32 0.59 29.91
CA SER A 312 -3.57 0.36 31.14
C SER A 312 -2.05 0.33 30.92
N MET A 313 -1.60 -0.18 29.77
CA MET A 313 -0.18 -0.10 29.40
C MET A 313 0.28 1.33 29.06
N MET A 314 -0.61 2.12 28.44
CA MET A 314 -0.30 3.52 28.07
C MET A 314 -0.39 4.47 29.24
N TYR A 315 -1.33 4.26 30.16
CA TYR A 315 -1.67 5.16 31.26
C TYR A 315 -1.67 4.42 32.60
N PRO A 316 -0.51 3.93 33.08
CA PRO A 316 -0.44 3.05 34.25
C PRO A 316 -0.79 3.73 35.58
N SER A 317 -0.86 5.08 35.63
CA SER A 317 -1.26 5.83 36.84
C SER A 317 -2.76 6.12 36.92
N VAL A 318 -3.51 5.83 35.85
CA VAL A 318 -4.98 5.97 35.86
C VAL A 318 -5.60 4.71 36.44
N GLU A 319 -6.64 4.87 37.25
CA GLU A 319 -7.36 3.71 37.81
C GLU A 319 -7.91 2.79 36.73
N VAL A 320 -7.68 1.49 36.88
CA VAL A 320 -8.05 0.49 35.87
C VAL A 320 -9.56 0.47 35.62
N ASP A 321 -10.38 0.69 36.64
CA ASP A 321 -11.85 0.72 36.52
C ASP A 321 -12.33 1.94 35.70
N MET A 322 -11.62 3.04 35.74
CA MET A 322 -11.86 4.19 34.90
C MET A 322 -11.52 3.89 33.44
N LEU A 323 -10.38 3.25 33.19
CA LEU A 323 -9.99 2.81 31.84
C LEU A 323 -10.92 1.74 31.27
N LYS A 324 -11.44 0.84 32.12
CA LYS A 324 -12.50 -0.10 31.74
C LYS A 324 -13.78 0.62 31.31
N SER A 325 -14.15 1.68 32.02
CA SER A 325 -15.32 2.48 31.66
C SER A 325 -15.15 3.12 30.28
N VAL A 326 -13.97 3.62 29.95
CA VAL A 326 -13.64 4.14 28.61
C VAL A 326 -13.79 3.05 27.56
N ALA A 327 -13.19 1.88 27.78
CA ALA A 327 -13.27 0.74 26.84
C ALA A 327 -14.72 0.24 26.68
N GLU A 328 -15.53 0.29 27.73
CA GLU A 328 -16.95 -0.06 27.68
C GLU A 328 -17.76 0.94 26.86
N ILE A 329 -17.52 2.25 27.03
CA ILE A 329 -18.17 3.31 26.25
C ILE A 329 -17.84 3.13 24.75
N THR A 330 -16.59 2.90 24.40
CA THR A 330 -16.18 2.73 23.00
C THR A 330 -16.74 1.45 22.40
N SER A 331 -16.70 0.32 23.12
CA SER A 331 -17.27 -0.96 22.69
C SER A 331 -18.75 -0.85 22.40
N MET A 332 -19.50 -0.21 23.30
CA MET A 332 -20.95 -0.03 23.13
C MET A 332 -21.30 0.74 21.85
N THR A 333 -20.54 1.79 21.52
CA THR A 333 -20.81 2.54 20.27
C THR A 333 -20.62 1.68 19.03
N ARG A 334 -19.65 0.76 19.06
CA ARG A 334 -19.40 -0.21 17.98
C ARG A 334 -20.47 -1.28 17.88
N GLU A 335 -20.94 -1.76 19.04
CA GLU A 335 -22.02 -2.74 19.13
C GLU A 335 -23.36 -2.15 18.66
N ASP A 336 -23.65 -0.89 19.04
CA ASP A 336 -24.86 -0.18 18.60
C ASP A 336 -24.86 -0.03 17.07
N LEU A 337 -23.74 0.39 16.48
CA LEU A 337 -23.61 0.56 15.03
C LEU A 337 -23.81 -0.74 14.24
N MET A 338 -23.49 -1.89 14.84
CA MET A 338 -23.67 -3.23 14.25
C MET A 338 -25.04 -3.83 14.54
N SER A 339 -25.87 -3.19 15.34
CA SER A 339 -27.20 -3.68 15.70
C SER A 339 -28.18 -3.58 14.51
N GLU A 340 -29.30 -4.31 14.60
CA GLU A 340 -30.36 -4.24 13.56
C GLU A 340 -31.04 -2.87 13.48
N SER A 341 -31.00 -2.08 14.54
CA SER A 341 -31.61 -0.73 14.63
C SER A 341 -30.67 0.22 15.34
N PRO A 342 -29.56 0.65 14.68
CA PRO A 342 -28.56 1.50 15.30
C PRO A 342 -29.16 2.87 15.65
N LYS A 343 -28.82 3.35 16.84
CA LYS A 343 -29.15 4.72 17.30
C LYS A 343 -28.06 5.71 16.96
N LEU A 344 -26.87 5.21 16.71
CA LEU A 344 -25.68 5.99 16.39
C LEU A 344 -25.32 5.79 14.91
N THR A 345 -24.89 6.85 14.26
CA THR A 345 -24.36 6.81 12.88
C THR A 345 -22.84 6.64 12.86
N ASN A 346 -22.17 6.83 13.99
CA ASN A 346 -20.74 6.70 14.16
C ASN A 346 -20.37 5.87 15.39
N ALA A 347 -19.23 5.19 15.32
CA ALA A 347 -18.64 4.52 16.48
C ALA A 347 -17.32 5.18 16.90
N LEU A 348 -17.04 5.16 18.20
CA LEU A 348 -15.76 5.61 18.73
C LEU A 348 -14.65 4.64 18.36
N SER A 349 -13.57 5.17 17.78
CA SER A 349 -12.39 4.40 17.45
C SER A 349 -11.48 4.22 18.68
N THR A 350 -10.54 3.26 18.61
CA THR A 350 -9.49 3.12 19.64
C THR A 350 -8.65 4.39 19.79
N ARG A 351 -8.54 5.26 18.75
CA ARG A 351 -7.91 6.58 18.90
C ARG A 351 -8.67 7.48 19.86
N ALA A 352 -9.99 7.47 19.80
CA ALA A 352 -10.81 8.24 20.74
C ALA A 352 -10.63 7.70 22.17
N ALA A 353 -10.59 6.38 22.35
CA ALA A 353 -10.29 5.77 23.64
C ALA A 353 -8.93 6.21 24.21
N VAL A 354 -7.90 6.21 23.37
CA VAL A 354 -6.55 6.67 23.75
C VAL A 354 -6.54 8.14 24.13
N GLU A 355 -7.26 8.99 23.38
CA GLU A 355 -7.38 10.43 23.70
C GLU A 355 -8.09 10.66 25.02
N ILE A 356 -9.19 9.94 25.28
CA ILE A 356 -9.90 9.99 26.58
C ILE A 356 -8.94 9.55 27.70
N GLY A 357 -8.22 8.43 27.50
CA GLY A 357 -7.24 7.95 28.47
C GLY A 357 -6.11 8.96 28.75
N SER A 358 -5.68 9.72 27.72
CA SER A 358 -4.71 10.82 27.87
C SER A 358 -5.25 11.94 28.75
N LEU A 359 -6.50 12.35 28.54
CA LEU A 359 -7.13 13.39 29.37
C LEU A 359 -7.27 12.94 30.82
N LEU A 360 -7.68 11.69 31.05
CA LEU A 360 -7.74 11.12 32.41
C LEU A 360 -6.35 11.09 33.07
N TYR A 361 -5.31 10.77 32.31
CA TYR A 361 -3.93 10.77 32.79
C TYR A 361 -3.47 12.18 33.17
N ASP A 362 -3.93 13.22 32.47
CA ASP A 362 -3.64 14.63 32.73
C ASP A 362 -4.52 15.20 33.88
N GLY A 363 -5.39 14.36 34.49
CA GLY A 363 -6.19 14.72 35.67
C GLY A 363 -7.57 15.28 35.35
N PHE A 364 -8.04 15.23 34.09
CA PHE A 364 -9.42 15.55 33.76
C PHE A 364 -10.36 14.43 34.25
N SER A 365 -11.57 14.79 34.65
CA SER A 365 -12.60 13.81 34.92
C SER A 365 -13.14 13.16 33.65
N LEU A 366 -13.80 12.01 33.78
CA LEU A 366 -14.42 11.32 32.63
C LEU A 366 -15.50 12.18 31.96
N ASP A 367 -16.22 12.98 32.74
CA ASP A 367 -17.26 13.91 32.25
C ASP A 367 -16.63 15.03 31.40
N GLU A 368 -15.56 15.65 31.89
CA GLU A 368 -14.82 16.68 31.14
C GLU A 368 -14.22 16.09 29.87
N ALA A 369 -13.61 14.90 29.93
CA ALA A 369 -13.06 14.22 28.79
C ALA A 369 -14.17 13.87 27.76
N ALA A 370 -15.33 13.45 28.21
CA ALA A 370 -16.48 13.14 27.34
C ALA A 370 -17.04 14.40 26.65
N GLU A 371 -17.10 15.53 27.33
CA GLU A 371 -17.57 16.80 26.74
C GLU A 371 -16.68 17.24 25.57
N ILE A 372 -15.38 16.99 25.66
CA ILE A 372 -14.39 17.40 24.64
C ILE A 372 -14.24 16.35 23.51
N THR A 373 -14.23 15.05 23.84
CA THR A 373 -13.83 14.00 22.87
C THR A 373 -14.98 13.14 22.39
N ILE A 374 -16.04 12.94 23.19
CA ILE A 374 -17.14 12.04 22.85
C ILE A 374 -18.30 12.82 22.22
N TYR A 375 -18.89 13.75 22.98
CA TYR A 375 -20.13 14.39 22.55
C TYR A 375 -20.06 15.17 21.24
N PRO A 376 -18.98 15.86 20.90
CA PRO A 376 -18.86 16.54 19.60
C PRO A 376 -18.86 15.62 18.38
N MET A 377 -18.57 14.32 18.55
CA MET A 377 -18.57 13.35 17.46
C MET A 377 -19.98 12.89 17.05
N PHE A 378 -21.01 13.23 17.83
CA PHE A 378 -22.38 12.80 17.63
C PHE A 378 -23.30 13.96 17.32
N ASP A 379 -24.27 13.73 16.41
CA ASP A 379 -25.18 14.76 15.98
C ASP A 379 -26.07 15.22 17.15
N GLN A 380 -26.31 16.55 17.22
CA GLN A 380 -27.19 17.18 18.18
C GLN A 380 -28.61 17.41 17.63
N SER A 381 -28.82 17.20 16.33
CA SER A 381 -30.12 17.37 15.69
C SER A 381 -31.12 16.35 16.26
N GLY A 382 -32.30 16.78 16.62
CA GLY A 382 -33.33 15.91 17.22
C GLY A 382 -33.58 16.14 18.72
N GLY A 383 -32.84 17.04 19.37
CA GLY A 383 -33.07 17.42 20.77
C GLY A 383 -32.90 16.26 21.73
N ALA A 384 -33.96 15.87 22.43
CA ALA A 384 -33.95 14.79 23.43
C ALA A 384 -33.66 13.41 22.82
N ASP A 385 -33.99 13.21 21.54
CA ASP A 385 -33.78 11.95 20.81
C ASP A 385 -32.52 11.98 19.95
N SER A 386 -31.66 13.00 20.12
CA SER A 386 -30.39 13.09 19.36
C SER A 386 -29.37 12.04 19.81
N GLU A 387 -28.49 11.67 18.90
CA GLU A 387 -27.34 10.78 19.19
C GLU A 387 -26.50 11.27 20.36
N ARG A 388 -26.28 12.60 20.43
CA ARG A 388 -25.53 13.24 21.53
C ARG A 388 -26.22 13.07 22.86
N THR A 389 -27.56 13.21 22.89
CA THR A 389 -28.34 12.99 24.13
C THR A 389 -28.26 11.53 24.57
N TYR A 390 -28.34 10.60 23.61
CA TYR A 390 -28.17 9.18 23.89
C TYR A 390 -26.79 8.88 24.48
N MET A 391 -25.73 9.46 23.89
CA MET A 391 -24.36 9.30 24.40
C MET A 391 -24.19 9.91 25.80
N LYS A 392 -24.78 11.09 26.09
CA LYS A 392 -24.75 11.69 27.43
C LYS A 392 -25.38 10.76 28.45
N GLN A 393 -26.57 10.23 28.17
CA GLN A 393 -27.24 9.25 29.05
C GLN A 393 -26.41 7.98 29.26
N TYR A 394 -25.67 7.57 28.24
CA TYR A 394 -24.83 6.38 28.34
C TYR A 394 -23.60 6.62 29.22
N VAL A 395 -22.87 7.69 28.98
CA VAL A 395 -21.69 8.08 29.78
C VAL A 395 -22.05 8.30 31.25
N GLN A 396 -23.19 8.88 31.53
CA GLN A 396 -23.68 9.09 32.93
C GLN A 396 -23.75 7.80 33.75
N LYS A 397 -23.94 6.62 33.14
CA LYS A 397 -23.91 5.33 33.85
C LYS A 397 -22.56 5.02 34.48
N PHE A 398 -21.51 5.63 34.00
CA PHE A 398 -20.12 5.42 34.45
C PHE A 398 -19.66 6.54 35.41
N LEU A 399 -20.30 7.70 35.38
CA LEU A 399 -19.98 8.83 36.27
C LEU A 399 -20.43 8.58 37.73
N GLY A 400 -21.45 7.75 37.94
CA GLY A 400 -21.98 7.41 39.28
C GLY A 400 -21.14 6.41 40.08
N LYS A 401 -20.00 5.95 39.54
CA LYS A 401 -19.10 4.97 40.20
C LYS A 401 -17.88 5.61 40.88
N THR A 402 -17.74 6.92 40.87
CA THR A 402 -16.67 7.63 41.59
C THR A 402 -17.03 7.79 43.04
N PRO A 403 -16.13 7.48 44.01
CA PRO A 403 -16.43 7.57 45.47
C PRO A 403 -16.79 8.95 45.98
N GLU A 404 -16.60 10.02 45.21
CA GLU A 404 -16.82 11.40 45.67
C GLU A 404 -18.26 11.94 45.49
N ASN A 405 -19.14 11.17 44.83
CA ASN A 405 -20.52 11.65 44.61
C ASN A 405 -21.55 11.17 45.65
N GLU A 406 -21.16 10.48 46.73
CA GLU A 406 -22.09 10.14 47.81
C GLU A 406 -22.43 11.34 48.71
N ASP A 407 -21.62 12.41 48.74
CA ASP A 407 -21.83 13.56 49.65
C ASP A 407 -22.62 14.72 49.03
N LEU A 408 -22.87 14.73 47.71
CA LEU A 408 -23.56 15.86 47.06
C LEU A 408 -25.11 15.78 47.11
N PHE A 409 -25.69 14.67 47.55
CA PHE A 409 -27.14 14.50 47.66
C PHE A 409 -27.67 14.44 49.11
N ASN A 410 -26.81 14.52 50.12
CA ASN A 410 -27.18 14.71 51.50
C ASN A 410 -27.10 16.20 51.90
N VAL A 411 -27.93 17.03 51.29
CA VAL A 411 -28.27 18.30 51.88
C VAL A 411 -29.32 17.99 52.96
N GLU A 412 -28.90 17.89 54.21
CA GLU A 412 -29.80 17.95 55.36
C GLU A 412 -30.63 19.18 55.22
N THR A 413 -31.94 19.01 55.12
CA THR A 413 -32.92 20.10 55.29
C THR A 413 -32.89 20.50 56.73
N ASP A 414 -32.01 21.44 57.09
CA ASP A 414 -32.12 22.14 58.34
C ASP A 414 -33.42 22.98 58.36
N ASP A 415 -34.22 22.69 59.33
CA ASP A 415 -35.45 23.40 59.74
C ASP A 415 -35.25 24.93 59.73
N ILE A 416 -35.78 25.58 58.72
CA ILE A 416 -36.03 26.99 58.80
C ILE A 416 -37.41 27.15 59.48
N SER A 417 -37.38 27.19 60.84
CA SER A 417 -38.47 27.73 61.66
C SER A 417 -38.67 29.18 61.24
N ASN A 418 -39.83 29.40 60.71
CA ASN A 418 -40.39 30.68 60.33
C ASN A 418 -40.59 31.58 61.56
N PRO A 419 -40.07 32.82 61.63
CA PRO A 419 -40.59 33.87 62.50
C PRO A 419 -41.20 34.96 61.62
N PHE A 420 -42.49 34.82 61.35
CA PHE A 420 -43.53 35.85 61.31
C PHE A 420 -44.79 35.30 60.64
#